data_7308c9ae0ee9349c74315ed8495dbcfd
#
_entry.id   7308c9ae0ee9349c74315ed8495dbcfd
#
_cell.length_a   1.000
_cell.length_b   1.000
_cell.length_c   1.000
_cell.angle_alpha   90.00
_cell.angle_beta   90.00
_cell.angle_gamma   90.00
#
_symmetry.space_group_name_H-M   'P 1'
#
loop_
_entity.id
_entity.type
_entity.pdbx_description
1 polymer ?
#
loop_
_entity_poly.entity_id
_entity_poly.type
_entity_poly.pdbx_seq_one_letter_code
_entity_poly.pdbx_strand_id
1 'polypeptide(L)'
;DADGQHNASMIKSFIDPIESGNADIVLGLRKKTARFSEFIFNLYGKMRYGTSDLLCGLKAYNMSVYYRHGCFSSFDSIGTELTLFGLCNKIPTITVEIDINKNIRKSQFGTVISSNIKIIKALINVIWIDIKNNCK
;
A
#
# COMPACT_ATOMS: atom_id res chain seq x y z
N ASP A 1 -8.67 8.24 3.00
CA ASP A 1 -8.47 9.51 3.73
C ASP A 1 -9.53 10.52 3.35
N ALA A 2 -10.05 11.25 4.33
CA ALA A 2 -11.05 12.30 4.13
C ALA A 2 -10.41 13.69 3.81
N ASP A 3 -9.18 13.69 3.35
CA ASP A 3 -8.41 14.92 3.06
C ASP A 3 -8.61 15.47 1.64
N GLY A 4 -9.45 14.80 0.84
CA GLY A 4 -9.79 15.20 -0.53
C GLY A 4 -8.68 14.97 -1.57
N GLN A 5 -7.59 14.28 -1.21
CA GLN A 5 -6.51 13.99 -2.16
C GLN A 5 -6.92 12.94 -3.21
N HIS A 6 -7.83 12.05 -2.86
CA HIS A 6 -8.34 11.01 -3.75
C HIS A 6 -9.72 11.37 -4.31
N ASN A 7 -9.91 11.17 -5.60
CA ASN A 7 -11.20 11.38 -6.24
C ASN A 7 -12.15 10.22 -5.89
N ALA A 8 -13.31 10.51 -5.31
CA ALA A 8 -14.32 9.52 -4.95
C ALA A 8 -14.80 8.68 -6.16
N SER A 9 -14.76 9.25 -7.39
CA SER A 9 -15.13 8.51 -8.60
C SER A 9 -14.23 7.30 -8.88
N MET A 10 -13.02 7.27 -8.30
CA MET A 10 -12.08 6.15 -8.45
C MET A 10 -12.45 4.93 -7.59
N ILE A 11 -13.33 5.09 -6.59
CA ILE A 11 -13.72 3.98 -5.69
C ILE A 11 -14.24 2.79 -6.51
N LYS A 12 -15.00 3.05 -7.55
CA LYS A 12 -15.55 2.01 -8.42
C LYS A 12 -14.46 1.16 -9.06
N SER A 13 -13.37 1.76 -9.54
CA SER A 13 -12.25 1.02 -10.14
C SER A 13 -11.50 0.10 -9.15
N PHE A 14 -11.70 0.30 -7.85
CA PHE A 14 -11.18 -0.58 -6.80
C PHE A 14 -12.17 -1.67 -6.39
N ILE A 15 -13.46 -1.40 -6.49
CA ILE A 15 -14.52 -2.35 -6.09
C ILE A 15 -14.81 -3.35 -7.21
N ASP A 16 -15.00 -2.88 -8.46
CA ASP A 16 -15.37 -3.71 -9.60
C ASP A 16 -14.49 -4.98 -9.78
N PRO A 17 -13.13 -4.91 -9.65
CA PRO A 17 -12.28 -6.09 -9.76
C PRO A 17 -12.51 -7.12 -8.65
N ILE A 18 -12.87 -6.68 -7.45
CA ILE A 18 -13.15 -7.56 -6.32
C ILE A 18 -14.52 -8.23 -6.50
N GLU A 19 -15.53 -7.44 -6.86
CA GLU A 19 -16.89 -7.95 -7.07
C GLU A 19 -16.96 -8.94 -8.25
N SER A 20 -16.16 -8.70 -9.30
CA SER A 20 -16.07 -9.61 -10.46
C SER A 20 -15.19 -10.85 -10.19
N GLY A 21 -14.53 -10.95 -9.02
CA GLY A 21 -13.63 -12.04 -8.68
C GLY A 21 -12.29 -12.04 -9.44
N ASN A 22 -11.95 -10.93 -10.12
CA ASN A 22 -10.69 -10.81 -10.86
C ASN A 22 -9.50 -10.55 -9.93
N ALA A 23 -9.74 -9.99 -8.74
CA ALA A 23 -8.73 -9.75 -7.72
C ALA A 23 -9.34 -9.80 -6.31
N ASP A 24 -8.52 -10.16 -5.33
CA ASP A 24 -8.87 -10.07 -3.91
C ASP A 24 -8.21 -8.85 -3.23
N ILE A 25 -7.20 -8.28 -3.88
CA ILE A 25 -6.52 -7.06 -3.43
C ILE A 25 -6.37 -6.10 -4.60
N VAL A 26 -6.70 -4.83 -4.37
CA VAL A 26 -6.49 -3.75 -5.32
C VAL A 26 -5.66 -2.67 -4.67
N LEU A 27 -4.52 -2.33 -5.27
CA LEU A 27 -3.56 -1.34 -4.76
C LEU A 27 -3.57 -0.10 -5.64
N GLY A 28 -3.63 1.07 -5.02
CA GLY A 28 -3.41 2.33 -5.72
C GLY A 28 -1.93 2.54 -6.07
N LEU A 29 -1.66 2.93 -7.30
CA LEU A 29 -0.33 3.26 -7.79
C LEU A 29 -0.25 4.75 -8.12
N ARG A 30 0.52 5.51 -7.35
CA ARG A 30 0.76 6.93 -7.60
C ARG A 30 1.79 7.11 -8.71
N LYS A 31 1.52 7.99 -9.67
CA LYS A 31 2.45 8.27 -10.78
C LYS A 31 3.78 8.86 -10.33
N LYS A 32 3.82 9.55 -9.18
CA LYS A 32 5.04 10.15 -8.64
C LYS A 32 5.12 9.95 -7.14
N THR A 33 6.27 9.48 -6.67
CA THR A 33 6.62 9.46 -5.26
C THR A 33 7.15 10.82 -4.82
N ALA A 34 6.80 11.24 -3.62
CA ALA A 34 7.18 12.56 -3.12
C ALA A 34 8.54 12.57 -2.39
N ARG A 35 9.01 11.41 -1.91
CA ARG A 35 10.18 11.31 -1.03
C ARG A 35 11.17 10.24 -1.47
N PHE A 36 12.45 10.46 -1.17
CA PHE A 36 13.52 9.51 -1.46
C PHE A 36 13.32 8.15 -0.75
N SER A 37 12.86 8.16 0.50
CA SER A 37 12.56 6.93 1.25
C SER A 37 11.40 6.13 0.63
N GLU A 38 10.40 6.80 0.05
CA GLU A 38 9.33 6.14 -0.71
C GLU A 38 9.89 5.45 -1.97
N PHE A 39 10.86 6.08 -2.63
CA PHE A 39 11.51 5.48 -3.79
C PHE A 39 12.23 4.17 -3.42
N ILE A 40 13.00 4.15 -2.31
CA ILE A 40 13.68 2.94 -1.83
C ILE A 40 12.65 1.86 -1.47
N PHE A 41 11.58 2.23 -0.79
CA PHE A 41 10.51 1.29 -0.42
C PHE A 41 9.84 0.69 -1.67
N ASN A 42 9.58 1.52 -2.67
CA ASN A 42 8.98 1.10 -3.94
C ASN A 42 9.91 0.18 -4.74
N LEU A 43 11.21 0.46 -4.73
CA LEU A 43 12.21 -0.40 -5.36
C LEU A 43 12.20 -1.79 -4.72
N TYR A 44 12.19 -1.86 -3.40
CA TYR A 44 12.06 -3.12 -2.66
C TYR A 44 10.77 -3.87 -3.05
N GLY A 45 9.62 -3.20 -3.01
CA GLY A 45 8.34 -3.79 -3.37
C GLY A 45 8.32 -4.34 -4.80
N LYS A 46 8.90 -3.59 -5.74
CA LYS A 46 9.00 -4.00 -7.14
C LYS A 46 9.89 -5.23 -7.33
N MET A 47 11.05 -5.24 -6.66
CA MET A 47 11.98 -6.38 -6.76
C MET A 47 11.44 -7.63 -6.08
N ARG A 48 10.75 -7.46 -4.96
CA ARG A 48 10.33 -8.58 -4.10
C ARG A 48 8.97 -9.15 -4.48
N TYR A 49 8.02 -8.28 -4.83
CA TYR A 49 6.61 -8.63 -5.05
C TYR A 49 6.10 -8.30 -6.45
N GLY A 50 6.93 -7.70 -7.30
CA GLY A 50 6.50 -7.26 -8.63
C GLY A 50 5.57 -6.04 -8.63
N THR A 51 5.30 -5.44 -7.47
CA THR A 51 4.44 -4.27 -7.32
C THR A 51 5.15 -3.13 -6.62
N SER A 52 4.79 -1.91 -6.95
CA SER A 52 5.33 -0.69 -6.34
C SER A 52 4.24 0.07 -5.57
N ASP A 53 4.68 1.08 -4.83
CA ASP A 53 3.81 1.98 -4.07
C ASP A 53 2.96 1.29 -2.96
N LEU A 54 3.58 0.35 -2.25
CA LEU A 54 2.97 -0.34 -1.10
C LEU A 54 2.52 0.63 0.01
N LEU A 55 3.04 1.87 0.01
CA LEU A 55 2.69 2.92 0.97
C LEU A 55 1.50 3.78 0.53
N CYS A 56 0.93 3.55 -0.66
CA CYS A 56 -0.29 4.23 -1.05
C CYS A 56 -1.43 3.92 -0.08
N GLY A 57 -2.12 4.94 0.43
CA GLY A 57 -3.24 4.78 1.36
C GLY A 57 -4.52 4.23 0.73
N LEU A 58 -4.68 4.39 -0.60
CA LEU A 58 -5.87 3.90 -1.30
C LEU A 58 -5.68 2.44 -1.70
N LYS A 59 -6.40 1.56 -1.01
CA LYS A 59 -6.36 0.11 -1.19
C LYS A 59 -7.74 -0.47 -0.98
N ALA A 60 -8.06 -1.56 -1.66
CA ALA A 60 -9.26 -2.34 -1.41
C ALA A 60 -8.91 -3.82 -1.22
N TYR A 61 -9.65 -4.49 -0.37
CA TYR A 61 -9.45 -5.89 -0.03
C TYR A 61 -10.77 -6.63 0.00
N ASN A 62 -10.79 -7.83 -0.53
CA ASN A 62 -11.85 -8.77 -0.24
C ASN A 62 -11.79 -9.10 1.27
N MET A 63 -12.93 -9.15 1.93
CA MET A 63 -13.00 -9.45 3.37
C MET A 63 -12.40 -10.82 3.72
N SER A 64 -12.41 -11.77 2.78
CA SER A 64 -11.76 -13.07 2.95
C SER A 64 -10.26 -12.97 3.26
N VAL A 65 -9.56 -11.97 2.68
CA VAL A 65 -8.14 -11.71 2.95
C VAL A 65 -7.94 -11.27 4.40
N TYR A 66 -8.80 -10.37 4.89
CA TYR A 66 -8.77 -9.93 6.27
C TYR A 66 -9.04 -11.08 7.25
N TYR A 67 -10.07 -11.89 7.00
CA TYR A 67 -10.40 -13.03 7.88
C TYR A 67 -9.29 -14.07 7.92
N ARG A 68 -8.56 -14.27 6.83
CA ARG A 68 -7.42 -15.19 6.77
C ARG A 68 -6.21 -14.70 7.57
N HIS A 69 -5.98 -13.37 7.60
CA HIS A 69 -4.86 -12.77 8.33
C HIS A 69 -5.22 -12.44 9.78
N GLY A 70 -6.45 -12.04 10.04
CA GLY A 70 -6.95 -11.67 11.36
C GLY A 70 -6.56 -10.28 11.86
N CYS A 71 -5.76 -9.54 11.08
CA CYS A 71 -5.28 -8.21 11.45
C CYS A 71 -5.22 -7.30 10.22
N PHE A 72 -5.57 -6.02 10.37
CA PHE A 72 -5.47 -5.05 9.29
C PHE A 72 -4.09 -4.38 9.26
N SER A 73 -3.60 -3.95 10.41
CA SER A 73 -2.30 -3.30 10.54
C SER A 73 -1.82 -3.33 11.98
N SER A 74 -0.60 -3.80 12.21
CA SER A 74 0.10 -3.73 13.50
C SER A 74 1.13 -2.59 13.55
N PHE A 75 1.32 -1.85 12.44
CA PHE A 75 2.31 -0.79 12.31
C PHE A 75 1.65 0.56 11.97
N ASP A 76 2.41 1.64 12.12
CA ASP A 76 1.99 3.00 11.74
C ASP A 76 1.77 3.21 10.23
N SER A 77 1.72 2.15 9.42
CA SER A 77 1.48 2.20 7.98
C SER A 77 0.16 1.50 7.63
N ILE A 78 -0.86 2.29 7.34
CA ILE A 78 -2.23 1.82 7.10
C ILE A 78 -2.29 0.75 6.00
N GLY A 79 -2.75 -0.45 6.36
CA GLY A 79 -3.01 -1.57 5.45
C GLY A 79 -1.77 -2.18 4.78
N THR A 80 -0.55 -1.76 5.10
CA THR A 80 0.66 -2.32 4.49
C THR A 80 0.87 -3.78 4.91
N GLU A 81 0.60 -4.12 6.17
CA GLU A 81 0.74 -5.48 6.68
C GLU A 81 -0.20 -6.45 5.97
N LEU A 82 -1.48 -6.09 5.83
CA LEU A 82 -2.45 -6.91 5.11
C LEU A 82 -2.08 -7.08 3.62
N THR A 83 -1.54 -6.01 3.00
CA THR A 83 -0.99 -6.08 1.63
C THR A 83 0.14 -7.11 1.55
N LEU A 84 1.12 -7.02 2.47
CA LEU A 84 2.26 -7.94 2.49
C LEU A 84 1.83 -9.39 2.71
N PHE A 85 0.90 -9.62 3.64
CA PHE A 85 0.31 -10.95 3.81
C PHE A 85 -0.28 -11.48 2.51
N GLY A 86 -1.04 -10.66 1.80
CA GLY A 86 -1.62 -11.04 0.51
C GLY A 86 -0.57 -11.37 -0.55
N LEU A 87 0.43 -10.51 -0.71
CA LEU A 87 1.50 -10.70 -1.68
C LEU A 87 2.37 -11.93 -1.36
N CYS A 88 2.72 -12.15 -0.09
CA CYS A 88 3.44 -13.34 0.36
C CYS A 88 2.68 -14.64 0.06
N ASN A 89 1.36 -14.62 0.21
CA ASN A 89 0.50 -15.77 -0.05
C ASN A 89 0.02 -15.85 -1.50
N LYS A 90 0.57 -15.02 -2.42
CA LYS A 90 0.24 -14.98 -3.83
C LYS A 90 -1.27 -14.80 -4.09
N ILE A 91 -1.93 -14.03 -3.22
CA ILE A 91 -3.34 -13.69 -3.38
C ILE A 91 -3.50 -12.81 -4.63
N PRO A 92 -4.50 -13.05 -5.49
CA PRO A 92 -4.74 -12.27 -6.69
C PRO A 92 -4.77 -10.77 -6.39
N THR A 93 -3.79 -10.05 -6.91
CA THR A 93 -3.57 -8.62 -6.62
C THR A 93 -3.40 -7.85 -7.92
N ILE A 94 -4.13 -6.75 -8.07
CA ILE A 94 -3.97 -5.83 -9.20
C ILE A 94 -3.63 -4.42 -8.70
N THR A 95 -3.11 -3.60 -9.61
CA THR A 95 -2.80 -2.20 -9.35
C THR A 95 -3.66 -1.29 -10.21
N VAL A 96 -4.15 -0.19 -9.64
CA VAL A 96 -4.90 0.85 -10.33
C VAL A 96 -4.13 2.16 -10.23
N GLU A 97 -3.80 2.76 -11.36
CA GLU A 97 -3.16 4.08 -11.36
C GLU A 97 -4.10 5.14 -10.78
N ILE A 98 -3.55 5.94 -9.87
CA ILE A 98 -4.29 7.03 -9.24
C ILE A 98 -3.62 8.37 -9.48
N ASP A 99 -4.43 9.37 -9.78
CA ASP A 99 -4.00 10.76 -9.81
C ASP A 99 -4.30 11.41 -8.45
N ILE A 100 -3.25 11.95 -7.82
CA ILE A 100 -3.39 12.69 -6.57
C ILE A 100 -3.58 14.17 -6.88
N ASN A 101 -4.63 14.75 -6.34
CA ASN A 101 -4.87 16.18 -6.43
C ASN A 101 -3.88 16.93 -5.54
N LYS A 102 -2.83 17.53 -6.14
CA LYS A 102 -1.72 18.18 -5.43
C LYS A 102 -2.09 19.49 -4.72
N ASN A 103 -3.26 20.04 -5.00
CA ASN A 103 -3.66 21.36 -4.52
C ASN A 103 -4.30 21.37 -3.13
N ILE A 104 -4.46 20.20 -2.50
CA ILE A 104 -5.22 20.09 -1.27
C ILE A 104 -4.33 19.64 -0.11
N ARG A 105 -3.58 20.57 0.46
CA ARG A 105 -2.77 20.50 1.70
C ARG A 105 -1.31 20.08 1.59
N LYS A 106 -0.48 20.86 2.31
CA LYS A 106 0.88 20.45 2.73
C LYS A 106 0.78 19.17 3.58
N SER A 107 1.66 18.20 3.30
CA SER A 107 1.76 16.94 4.04
C SER A 107 1.67 17.16 5.56
N GLN A 108 0.72 16.51 6.22
CA GLN A 108 0.56 16.52 7.69
C GLN A 108 1.64 15.70 8.42
N PHE A 109 2.54 15.05 7.70
CA PHE A 109 3.61 14.21 8.27
C PHE A 109 4.85 15.03 8.68
N GLY A 110 4.72 15.98 9.60
CA GLY A 110 5.87 16.62 10.26
C GLY A 110 6.95 17.14 9.30
N THR A 111 8.18 17.25 9.77
CA THR A 111 9.33 17.64 8.94
C THR A 111 9.68 16.51 7.95
N VAL A 112 10.27 16.87 6.79
CA VAL A 112 10.71 15.91 5.75
C VAL A 112 11.60 14.81 6.35
N ILE A 113 12.45 15.15 7.33
CA ILE A 113 13.38 14.22 7.97
C ILE A 113 12.62 13.19 8.81
N SER A 114 11.68 13.62 9.66
CA SER A 114 10.92 12.69 10.53
C SER A 114 10.07 11.71 9.70
N SER A 115 9.53 12.18 8.60
CA SER A 115 8.76 11.33 7.67
C SER A 115 9.64 10.29 6.99
N ASN A 116 10.84 10.66 6.52
CA ASN A 116 11.78 9.70 5.92
C ASN A 116 12.22 8.62 6.93
N ILE A 117 12.46 8.99 8.19
CA ILE A 117 12.83 8.03 9.25
C ILE A 117 11.68 7.03 9.49
N LYS A 118 10.43 7.50 9.55
CA LYS A 118 9.26 6.62 9.72
C LYS A 118 9.13 5.62 8.56
N ILE A 119 9.32 6.07 7.33
CA ILE A 119 9.24 5.22 6.15
C ILE A 119 10.37 4.18 6.14
N ILE A 120 11.60 4.56 6.52
CA ILE A 120 12.73 3.62 6.63
C ILE A 120 12.47 2.58 7.73
N LYS A 121 11.94 2.99 8.89
CA LYS A 121 11.54 2.04 9.93
C LYS A 121 10.47 1.06 9.44
N ALA A 122 9.47 1.56 8.70
CA ALA A 122 8.45 0.71 8.10
C ALA A 122 9.07 -0.29 7.12
N LEU A 123 10.05 0.12 6.30
CA LEU A 123 10.76 -0.78 5.39
C LEU A 123 11.52 -1.87 6.13
N ILE A 124 12.24 -1.53 7.20
CA ILE A 124 12.96 -2.51 8.03
C ILE A 124 11.98 -3.53 8.61
N ASN A 125 10.82 -3.09 9.10
CA ASN A 125 9.79 -3.98 9.62
C ASN A 125 9.25 -4.91 8.52
N VAL A 126 9.02 -4.39 7.32
CA VAL A 126 8.59 -5.19 6.16
C VAL A 126 9.61 -6.27 5.81
N ILE A 127 10.88 -5.90 5.72
CA ILE A 127 11.97 -6.86 5.44
C ILE A 127 12.03 -7.93 6.53
N TRP A 128 11.89 -7.54 7.80
CA TRP A 128 11.89 -8.48 8.91
C TRP A 128 10.72 -9.47 8.86
N ILE A 129 9.52 -8.99 8.50
CA ILE A 129 8.34 -9.84 8.30
C ILE A 129 8.56 -10.81 7.14
N ASP A 130 9.14 -10.33 6.04
CA ASP A 130 9.47 -11.14 4.87
C ASP A 130 10.37 -12.32 5.24
N ILE A 131 11.42 -12.02 6.01
CA ILE A 131 12.36 -13.03 6.49
C ILE A 131 11.67 -14.02 7.43
N LYS A 132 10.88 -13.52 8.38
CA LYS A 132 10.18 -14.35 9.37
C LYS A 132 9.13 -15.27 8.73
N ASN A 133 8.39 -14.77 7.76
CA ASN A 133 7.29 -15.51 7.11
C ASN A 133 7.77 -16.38 5.94
N ASN A 134 9.09 -16.42 5.66
CA ASN A 134 9.64 -17.21 4.55
C ASN A 134 8.87 -16.96 3.24
N CYS A 135 8.54 -15.70 2.94
CA CYS A 135 7.86 -15.33 1.71
C CYS A 135 8.73 -15.74 0.49
N LYS A 136 8.38 -16.87 -0.16
CA LYS A 136 9.07 -17.41 -1.34
C LYS A 136 8.37 -16.99 -2.62
#